data_b7c154c8f6243d80e408c4f749a952c1
#
_entry.id   b7c154c8f6243d80e408c4f749a952c1
#
_cell.length_a   1.000
_cell.length_b   1.000
_cell.length_c   1.000
_cell.angle_alpha   90.00
_cell.angle_beta   90.00
_cell.angle_gamma   90.00
#
_symmetry.space_group_name_H-M   'P 1'
#
loop_
_entity.id
_entity.type
_entity.pdbx_description
1 polymer ?
#
loop_
_entity_poly.entity_id
_entity_poly.type
_entity_poly.pdbx_seq_one_letter_code
_entity_poly.pdbx_strand_id
1 'polypeptide(L)'
;MTKQNSPLVLGTEPIGKLLTQYAIPAIIAMTASSLYNMADSIFIGHGVGALAISGLALTFPLMNLAAAFGSLVGVGASTLVAVKLGQKDYEGANKVLGNVLILNVVLGVAFTIAFLFLLDPVLYFFGASENTISYARDYMRIILYGNVVTHMYLGLNAVLRSSGFPRMAMYATLASVVINCALNPLFIFGFGWGIKGSAWATVISQVISLTGQLIHFSRPKQLLHFKRGIYRLRSEIVKGILSIGLSPFLMNLCSCLIVILINRGLKEHGGDMAIGA
;
A
#
# COMPACT_ATOMS: atom_id res chain seq x y z
N MET A 1 -29.81 -4.61 2.23
CA MET A 1 -28.71 -3.73 2.66
C MET A 1 -29.13 -3.06 3.96
N THR A 2 -28.49 -3.37 5.05
CA THR A 2 -28.71 -2.66 6.32
C THR A 2 -28.33 -1.20 6.13
N LYS A 3 -29.17 -0.26 6.59
CA LYS A 3 -28.99 1.21 6.50
C LYS A 3 -27.59 1.70 6.99
N GLN A 4 -26.85 0.87 7.71
CA GLN A 4 -25.56 1.17 8.31
C GLN A 4 -24.34 1.27 7.35
N ASN A 5 -24.47 0.84 6.11
CA ASN A 5 -23.36 0.80 5.13
C ASN A 5 -23.65 1.66 3.89
N SER A 6 -24.26 2.82 4.07
CA SER A 6 -24.50 3.77 2.99
C SER A 6 -23.71 5.05 3.25
N PRO A 7 -23.07 5.67 2.24
CA PRO A 7 -22.44 7.00 2.38
C PRO A 7 -23.37 8.08 2.95
N LEU A 8 -24.67 7.89 2.78
CA LEU A 8 -25.71 8.80 3.30
C LEU A 8 -25.75 8.87 4.84
N VAL A 9 -25.21 7.88 5.53
CA VAL A 9 -25.14 7.82 7.00
C VAL A 9 -24.19 8.88 7.56
N LEU A 10 -23.20 9.32 6.79
CA LEU A 10 -22.21 10.33 7.20
C LEU A 10 -22.85 11.69 7.55
N GLY A 11 -24.01 12.02 6.97
CA GLY A 11 -24.72 13.27 7.23
C GLY A 11 -25.85 13.19 8.27
N THR A 12 -26.18 12.00 8.79
CA THR A 12 -27.40 11.78 9.58
C THR A 12 -27.14 11.16 10.96
N GLU A 13 -26.03 10.47 11.16
CA GLU A 13 -25.71 9.80 12.43
C GLU A 13 -24.92 10.70 13.39
N PRO A 14 -25.02 10.48 14.71
CA PRO A 14 -24.25 11.21 15.71
C PRO A 14 -22.73 11.04 15.50
N ILE A 15 -21.97 12.13 15.68
CA ILE A 15 -20.53 12.19 15.43
C ILE A 15 -19.75 11.11 16.20
N GLY A 16 -20.08 10.89 17.49
CA GLY A 16 -19.41 9.87 18.30
C GLY A 16 -19.58 8.46 17.75
N LYS A 17 -20.76 8.10 17.23
CA LYS A 17 -21.01 6.81 16.61
C LYS A 17 -20.26 6.66 15.29
N LEU A 18 -20.23 7.72 14.47
CA LEU A 18 -19.45 7.73 13.24
C LEU A 18 -17.96 7.59 13.53
N LEU A 19 -17.44 8.34 14.51
CA LEU A 19 -16.03 8.28 14.89
C LEU A 19 -15.62 6.85 15.26
N THR A 20 -16.36 6.16 16.13
CA THR A 20 -16.06 4.77 16.49
C THR A 20 -16.19 3.81 15.31
N GLN A 21 -17.18 4.02 14.44
CA GLN A 21 -17.40 3.19 13.26
C GLN A 21 -16.24 3.27 12.25
N TYR A 22 -15.53 4.38 12.19
CA TYR A 22 -14.39 4.58 11.28
C TYR A 22 -13.06 4.32 11.99
N ALA A 23 -12.91 4.77 13.24
CA ALA A 23 -11.66 4.64 13.98
C ALA A 23 -11.33 3.18 14.34
N ILE A 24 -12.31 2.41 14.83
CA ILE A 24 -12.06 1.01 15.23
C ILE A 24 -11.55 0.15 14.04
N PRO A 25 -12.21 0.13 12.86
CA PRO A 25 -11.68 -0.60 11.71
C PRO A 25 -10.29 -0.12 11.26
N ALA A 26 -10.03 1.20 11.33
CA ALA A 26 -8.74 1.75 10.97
C ALA A 26 -7.64 1.30 11.94
N ILE A 27 -7.88 1.37 13.25
CA ILE A 27 -6.94 0.91 14.29
C ILE A 27 -6.62 -0.57 14.11
N ILE A 28 -7.65 -1.42 13.94
CA ILE A 28 -7.47 -2.86 13.72
C ILE A 28 -6.61 -3.11 12.47
N ALA A 29 -6.91 -2.43 11.35
CA ALA A 29 -6.16 -2.59 10.11
C ALA A 29 -4.69 -2.14 10.25
N MET A 30 -4.44 -1.01 10.93
CA MET A 30 -3.08 -0.50 11.16
C MET A 30 -2.28 -1.42 12.09
N THR A 31 -2.89 -1.89 13.17
CA THR A 31 -2.26 -2.85 14.10
C THR A 31 -1.91 -4.15 13.38
N ALA A 32 -2.85 -4.70 12.60
CA ALA A 32 -2.61 -5.91 11.82
C ALA A 32 -1.47 -5.72 10.81
N SER A 33 -1.40 -4.56 10.13
CA SER A 33 -0.30 -4.24 9.21
C SER A 33 1.06 -4.13 9.91
N SER A 34 1.09 -3.59 11.13
CA SER A 34 2.33 -3.53 11.92
C SER A 34 2.79 -4.92 12.37
N LEU A 35 1.86 -5.75 12.84
CA LEU A 35 2.13 -7.14 13.22
C LEU A 35 2.59 -7.98 12.00
N TYR A 36 2.04 -7.70 10.82
CA TYR A 36 2.47 -8.32 9.59
C TYR A 36 3.95 -8.04 9.27
N ASN A 37 4.38 -6.77 9.31
CA ASN A 37 5.77 -6.40 9.06
C ASN A 37 6.73 -7.09 10.04
N MET A 38 6.33 -7.21 11.30
CA MET A 38 7.09 -7.92 12.34
C MET A 38 7.14 -9.43 12.05
N ALA A 39 6.02 -10.05 11.70
CA ALA A 39 5.96 -11.47 11.35
C ALA A 39 6.82 -11.79 10.11
N ASP A 40 6.78 -10.94 9.10
CA ASP A 40 7.59 -11.09 7.88
C ASP A 40 9.08 -11.09 8.20
N SER A 41 9.54 -10.14 9.03
CA SER A 41 10.92 -10.08 9.51
C SER A 41 11.32 -11.33 10.31
N ILE A 42 10.43 -11.86 11.16
CA ILE A 42 10.66 -13.08 11.94
C ILE A 42 10.81 -14.29 11.00
N PHE A 43 9.92 -14.46 10.02
CA PHE A 43 10.02 -15.57 9.08
C PHE A 43 11.30 -15.53 8.23
N ILE A 44 11.67 -14.34 7.75
CA ILE A 44 12.92 -14.16 6.99
C ILE A 44 14.13 -14.44 7.88
N GLY A 45 14.14 -13.93 9.11
CA GLY A 45 15.24 -14.13 10.05
C GLY A 45 15.52 -15.60 10.37
N HIS A 46 14.46 -16.38 10.64
CA HIS A 46 14.58 -17.80 10.94
C HIS A 46 14.82 -18.66 9.70
N GLY A 47 14.25 -18.28 8.55
CA GLY A 47 14.31 -19.09 7.34
C GLY A 47 15.49 -18.82 6.43
N VAL A 48 16.07 -17.61 6.48
CA VAL A 48 17.13 -17.18 5.56
C VAL A 48 18.39 -16.73 6.31
N GLY A 49 18.21 -16.07 7.47
CA GLY A 49 19.30 -15.64 8.33
C GLY A 49 19.40 -14.12 8.51
N ALA A 50 20.34 -13.72 9.38
CA ALA A 50 20.47 -12.32 9.82
C ALA A 50 20.84 -11.35 8.67
N LEU A 51 21.70 -11.75 7.74
CA LEU A 51 22.03 -10.90 6.58
C LEU A 51 20.82 -10.63 5.67
N ALA A 52 19.87 -11.57 5.62
CA ALA A 52 18.63 -11.35 4.87
C ALA A 52 17.71 -10.33 5.56
N ILE A 53 17.70 -10.27 6.90
CA ILE A 53 16.98 -9.19 7.64
C ILE A 53 17.61 -7.84 7.32
N SER A 54 18.94 -7.74 7.34
CA SER A 54 19.66 -6.53 6.97
C SER A 54 19.34 -6.12 5.51
N GLY A 55 19.32 -7.11 4.60
CA GLY A 55 18.90 -6.89 3.22
C GLY A 55 17.45 -6.39 3.10
N LEU A 56 16.52 -6.96 3.88
CA LEU A 56 15.13 -6.49 3.94
C LEU A 56 15.04 -5.06 4.47
N ALA A 57 15.74 -4.73 5.56
CA ALA A 57 15.74 -3.39 6.15
C ALA A 57 16.20 -2.32 5.15
N LEU A 58 17.15 -2.64 4.29
CA LEU A 58 17.61 -1.75 3.21
C LEU A 58 16.55 -1.50 2.12
N THR A 59 15.53 -2.35 2.02
CA THR A 59 14.44 -2.14 1.07
C THR A 59 13.35 -1.20 1.60
N PHE A 60 13.25 -1.00 2.92
CA PHE A 60 12.19 -0.17 3.52
C PHE A 60 12.12 1.26 2.98
N PRO A 61 13.22 2.00 2.75
CA PRO A 61 13.13 3.32 2.14
C PRO A 61 12.45 3.29 0.78
N LEU A 62 12.76 2.30 -0.07
CA LEU A 62 12.16 2.19 -1.39
C LEU A 62 10.69 1.76 -1.32
N MET A 63 10.34 0.86 -0.39
CA MET A 63 8.95 0.47 -0.12
C MET A 63 8.14 1.66 0.40
N ASN A 64 8.71 2.46 1.31
CA ASN A 64 8.07 3.68 1.81
C ASN A 64 7.89 4.72 0.70
N LEU A 65 8.85 4.85 -0.20
CA LEU A 65 8.73 5.72 -1.36
C LEU A 65 7.62 5.25 -2.30
N ALA A 66 7.54 3.94 -2.59
CA ALA A 66 6.44 3.37 -3.38
C ALA A 66 5.08 3.62 -2.69
N ALA A 67 4.99 3.40 -1.37
CA ALA A 67 3.79 3.69 -0.59
C ALA A 67 3.43 5.18 -0.59
N ALA A 68 4.42 6.09 -0.63
CA ALA A 68 4.18 7.53 -0.76
C ALA A 68 3.44 7.87 -2.06
N PHE A 69 3.86 7.29 -3.20
CA PHE A 69 3.15 7.48 -4.48
C PHE A 69 1.75 6.86 -4.46
N GLY A 70 1.57 5.69 -3.84
CA GLY A 70 0.24 5.11 -3.61
C GLY A 70 -0.65 6.00 -2.73
N SER A 71 -0.09 6.61 -1.69
CA SER A 71 -0.78 7.54 -0.80
C SER A 71 -1.13 8.86 -1.50
N LEU A 72 -0.25 9.37 -2.37
CA LEU A 72 -0.51 10.55 -3.18
C LEU A 72 -1.84 10.44 -3.92
N VAL A 73 -2.05 9.32 -4.58
CA VAL A 73 -3.30 9.06 -5.31
C VAL A 73 -4.42 8.65 -4.36
N GLY A 74 -4.16 7.71 -3.44
CA GLY A 74 -5.17 7.12 -2.57
C GLY A 74 -5.79 8.12 -1.61
N VAL A 75 -4.98 8.90 -0.87
CA VAL A 75 -5.48 9.91 0.08
C VAL A 75 -6.11 11.09 -0.65
N GLY A 76 -5.47 11.58 -1.71
CA GLY A 76 -6.02 12.66 -2.52
C GLY A 76 -7.39 12.31 -3.10
N ALA A 77 -7.52 11.14 -3.68
CA ALA A 77 -8.78 10.67 -4.24
C ALA A 77 -9.84 10.38 -3.18
N SER A 78 -9.47 9.78 -2.05
CA SER A 78 -10.42 9.47 -0.97
C SER A 78 -11.07 10.74 -0.41
N THR A 79 -10.29 11.80 -0.26
CA THR A 79 -10.80 13.11 0.18
C THR A 79 -11.72 13.71 -0.87
N LEU A 80 -11.32 13.68 -2.14
CA LEU A 80 -12.15 14.23 -3.23
C LEU A 80 -13.46 13.43 -3.40
N VAL A 81 -13.42 12.10 -3.26
CA VAL A 81 -14.62 11.25 -3.23
C VAL A 81 -15.54 11.64 -2.07
N ALA A 82 -14.99 11.82 -0.85
CA ALA A 82 -15.79 12.21 0.30
C ALA A 82 -16.50 13.55 0.08
N VAL A 83 -15.79 14.55 -0.47
CA VAL A 83 -16.37 15.88 -0.82
C VAL A 83 -17.48 15.73 -1.85
N LYS A 84 -17.25 14.99 -2.94
CA LYS A 84 -18.24 14.75 -4.00
C LYS A 84 -19.48 14.02 -3.48
N LEU A 85 -19.31 13.03 -2.62
CA LEU A 85 -20.43 12.33 -1.97
C LEU A 85 -21.22 13.27 -1.03
N GLY A 86 -20.54 14.13 -0.27
CA GLY A 86 -21.18 15.14 0.58
C GLY A 86 -22.00 16.16 -0.23
N GLN A 87 -21.51 16.52 -1.42
CA GLN A 87 -22.22 17.39 -2.39
C GLN A 87 -23.34 16.65 -3.15
N LYS A 88 -23.52 15.33 -2.91
CA LYS A 88 -24.44 14.46 -3.67
C LYS A 88 -24.09 14.35 -5.17
N ASP A 89 -22.86 14.70 -5.55
CA ASP A 89 -22.32 14.56 -6.91
C ASP A 89 -21.78 13.14 -7.12
N TYR A 90 -22.69 12.18 -7.25
CA TYR A 90 -22.34 10.74 -7.41
C TYR A 90 -21.66 10.47 -8.75
N GLU A 91 -21.97 11.26 -9.78
CA GLU A 91 -21.31 11.11 -11.08
C GLU A 91 -19.85 11.60 -11.00
N GLY A 92 -19.61 12.74 -10.37
CA GLY A 92 -18.26 13.21 -10.10
C GLY A 92 -17.46 12.23 -9.25
N ALA A 93 -18.04 11.66 -8.21
CA ALA A 93 -17.40 10.66 -7.37
C ALA A 93 -17.01 9.40 -8.15
N ASN A 94 -17.87 8.92 -9.07
CA ASN A 94 -17.52 7.78 -9.97
C ASN A 94 -16.40 8.16 -10.95
N LYS A 95 -16.36 9.40 -11.45
CA LYS A 95 -15.24 9.88 -12.30
C LYS A 95 -13.91 9.90 -11.52
N VAL A 96 -13.95 10.30 -10.24
CA VAL A 96 -12.76 10.21 -9.37
C VAL A 96 -12.30 8.76 -9.22
N LEU A 97 -13.21 7.81 -8.96
CA LEU A 97 -12.88 6.39 -8.88
C LEU A 97 -12.17 5.87 -10.15
N GLY A 98 -12.67 6.22 -11.34
CA GLY A 98 -12.04 5.84 -12.60
C GLY A 98 -10.66 6.47 -12.79
N ASN A 99 -10.49 7.75 -12.42
CA ASN A 99 -9.19 8.44 -12.47
C ASN A 99 -8.17 7.84 -11.50
N VAL A 100 -8.60 7.38 -10.32
CA VAL A 100 -7.74 6.66 -9.35
C VAL A 100 -7.13 5.41 -9.98
N LEU A 101 -7.93 4.60 -10.68
CA LEU A 101 -7.42 3.39 -11.32
C LEU A 101 -6.32 3.72 -12.34
N ILE A 102 -6.59 4.66 -13.23
CA ILE A 102 -5.63 5.03 -14.27
C ILE A 102 -4.37 5.65 -13.67
N LEU A 103 -4.51 6.56 -12.70
CA LEU A 103 -3.35 7.18 -12.04
C LEU A 103 -2.49 6.15 -11.30
N ASN A 104 -3.10 5.20 -10.58
CA ASN A 104 -2.35 4.15 -9.90
C ASN A 104 -1.61 3.24 -10.88
N VAL A 105 -2.22 2.90 -12.01
CA VAL A 105 -1.55 2.13 -13.07
C VAL A 105 -0.40 2.92 -13.67
N VAL A 106 -0.64 4.16 -14.08
CA VAL A 106 0.38 5.01 -14.72
C VAL A 106 1.56 5.26 -13.78
N LEU A 107 1.30 5.69 -12.54
CA LEU A 107 2.35 5.95 -11.57
C LEU A 107 3.04 4.65 -11.13
N GLY A 108 2.28 3.57 -10.94
CA GLY A 108 2.84 2.27 -10.60
C GLY A 108 3.77 1.72 -11.67
N VAL A 109 3.37 1.80 -12.95
CA VAL A 109 4.22 1.38 -14.07
C VAL A 109 5.44 2.29 -14.20
N ALA A 110 5.27 3.62 -14.14
CA ALA A 110 6.37 4.57 -14.23
C ALA A 110 7.40 4.34 -13.10
N PHE A 111 6.91 4.15 -11.86
CA PHE A 111 7.76 3.83 -10.71
C PHE A 111 8.50 2.51 -10.91
N THR A 112 7.79 1.46 -11.33
CA THR A 112 8.39 0.15 -11.58
C THR A 112 9.51 0.23 -12.61
N ILE A 113 9.27 0.85 -13.75
CA ILE A 113 10.27 1.00 -14.82
C ILE A 113 11.48 1.78 -14.29
N ALA A 114 11.25 2.95 -13.69
CA ALA A 114 12.33 3.79 -13.17
C ALA A 114 13.21 3.04 -12.16
N PHE A 115 12.59 2.36 -11.18
CA PHE A 115 13.34 1.71 -10.10
C PHE A 115 13.87 0.32 -10.46
N LEU A 116 13.38 -0.34 -11.49
CA LEU A 116 14.05 -1.55 -12.01
C LEU A 116 15.41 -1.20 -12.65
N PHE A 117 15.52 -0.07 -13.34
CA PHE A 117 16.79 0.40 -13.90
C PHE A 117 17.73 0.96 -12.85
N LEU A 118 17.20 1.59 -11.82
CA LEU A 118 17.98 2.27 -10.77
C LEU A 118 18.16 1.42 -9.50
N LEU A 119 17.73 0.14 -9.50
CA LEU A 119 17.63 -0.66 -8.29
C LEU A 119 18.96 -0.77 -7.54
N ASP A 120 20.01 -1.22 -8.22
CA ASP A 120 21.31 -1.44 -7.59
C ASP A 120 21.95 -0.12 -7.09
N PRO A 121 22.03 0.96 -7.89
CA PRO A 121 22.51 2.24 -7.40
C PRO A 121 21.75 2.77 -6.19
N VAL A 122 20.42 2.60 -6.19
CA VAL A 122 19.56 3.06 -5.09
C VAL A 122 19.78 2.25 -3.82
N LEU A 123 19.90 0.92 -3.93
CA LEU A 123 20.18 0.06 -2.77
C LEU A 123 21.54 0.34 -2.18
N TYR A 124 22.59 0.55 -3.00
CA TYR A 124 23.90 0.98 -2.51
C TYR A 124 23.84 2.36 -1.84
N PHE A 125 23.07 3.29 -2.39
CA PHE A 125 22.84 4.60 -1.77
C PHE A 125 22.17 4.48 -0.40
N PHE A 126 21.28 3.49 -0.21
CA PHE A 126 20.62 3.22 1.08
C PHE A 126 21.50 2.48 2.09
N GLY A 127 22.70 2.09 1.70
CA GLY A 127 23.67 1.47 2.59
C GLY A 127 23.94 -0.02 2.32
N ALA A 128 23.47 -0.58 1.20
CA ALA A 128 23.78 -1.96 0.88
C ALA A 128 25.29 -2.22 0.77
N SER A 129 25.71 -3.42 1.18
CA SER A 129 27.05 -3.96 1.01
C SER A 129 27.02 -5.12 0.02
N GLU A 130 28.21 -5.62 -0.37
CA GLU A 130 28.35 -6.80 -1.22
C GLU A 130 27.65 -8.04 -0.60
N ASN A 131 27.56 -8.10 0.75
CA ASN A 131 26.93 -9.21 1.47
C ASN A 131 25.41 -9.12 1.50
N THR A 132 24.84 -7.91 1.48
CA THR A 132 23.39 -7.67 1.66
C THR A 132 22.67 -7.36 0.36
N ILE A 133 23.37 -6.88 -0.67
CA ILE A 133 22.79 -6.44 -1.94
C ILE A 133 22.00 -7.53 -2.66
N SER A 134 22.45 -8.79 -2.61
CA SER A 134 21.77 -9.90 -3.27
C SER A 134 20.38 -10.14 -2.67
N TYR A 135 20.26 -10.12 -1.35
CA TYR A 135 18.98 -10.28 -0.65
C TYR A 135 18.03 -9.12 -0.92
N ALA A 136 18.53 -7.89 -0.82
CA ALA A 136 17.73 -6.68 -1.07
C ALA A 136 17.24 -6.62 -2.52
N ARG A 137 18.10 -6.95 -3.49
CA ARG A 137 17.78 -6.99 -4.92
C ARG A 137 16.73 -8.05 -5.24
N ASP A 138 16.90 -9.27 -4.74
CA ASP A 138 16.00 -10.38 -4.99
C ASP A 138 14.60 -10.12 -4.45
N TYR A 139 14.51 -9.55 -3.26
CA TYR A 139 13.24 -9.13 -2.67
C TYR A 139 12.60 -7.99 -3.46
N MET A 140 13.36 -6.93 -3.70
CA MET A 140 12.83 -5.69 -4.26
C MET A 140 12.40 -5.84 -5.71
N ARG A 141 13.06 -6.67 -6.51
CA ARG A 141 12.62 -6.96 -7.89
C ARG A 141 11.21 -7.52 -7.94
N ILE A 142 10.88 -8.47 -7.07
CA ILE A 142 9.55 -9.08 -7.01
C ILE A 142 8.52 -8.05 -6.54
N ILE A 143 8.83 -7.25 -5.52
CA ILE A 143 7.97 -6.18 -5.05
C ILE A 143 7.71 -5.15 -6.16
N LEU A 144 8.73 -4.77 -6.93
CA LEU A 144 8.58 -3.83 -8.06
C LEU A 144 7.68 -4.41 -9.16
N TYR A 145 7.78 -5.71 -9.49
CA TYR A 145 6.84 -6.34 -10.43
C TYR A 145 5.39 -6.30 -9.92
N GLY A 146 5.19 -6.43 -8.62
CA GLY A 146 3.89 -6.31 -7.96
C GLY A 146 3.43 -4.88 -7.67
N ASN A 147 4.25 -3.86 -7.93
CA ASN A 147 4.03 -2.50 -7.45
C ASN A 147 2.74 -1.85 -7.98
N VAL A 148 2.34 -2.13 -9.22
CA VAL A 148 1.05 -1.68 -9.77
C VAL A 148 -0.11 -2.23 -8.94
N VAL A 149 -0.04 -3.50 -8.54
CA VAL A 149 -1.03 -4.15 -7.66
C VAL A 149 -1.07 -3.46 -6.31
N THR A 150 0.10 -3.19 -5.72
CA THR A 150 0.23 -2.47 -4.44
C THR A 150 -0.42 -1.09 -4.51
N HIS A 151 -0.12 -0.29 -5.54
CA HIS A 151 -0.71 1.04 -5.72
C HIS A 151 -2.23 0.96 -5.88
N MET A 152 -2.74 0.05 -6.70
CA MET A 152 -4.19 -0.15 -6.89
C MET A 152 -4.86 -0.60 -5.59
N TYR A 153 -4.26 -1.55 -4.87
CA TYR A 153 -4.75 -2.03 -3.58
C TYR A 153 -4.85 -0.90 -2.55
N LEU A 154 -3.80 -0.09 -2.39
CA LEU A 154 -3.78 1.04 -1.45
C LEU A 154 -4.78 2.13 -1.86
N GLY A 155 -4.81 2.49 -3.14
CA GLY A 155 -5.71 3.52 -3.66
C GLY A 155 -7.18 3.14 -3.52
N LEU A 156 -7.57 1.94 -3.92
CA LEU A 156 -8.96 1.47 -3.78
C LEU A 156 -9.35 1.26 -2.32
N ASN A 157 -8.43 0.82 -1.45
CA ASN A 157 -8.67 0.70 -0.01
C ASN A 157 -9.00 2.07 0.62
N ALA A 158 -8.28 3.14 0.24
CA ALA A 158 -8.56 4.49 0.69
C ALA A 158 -9.94 4.98 0.20
N VAL A 159 -10.29 4.71 -1.06
CA VAL A 159 -11.61 5.05 -1.61
C VAL A 159 -12.73 4.25 -0.93
N LEU A 160 -12.54 2.96 -0.62
CA LEU A 160 -13.51 2.17 0.15
C LEU A 160 -13.84 2.82 1.50
N ARG A 161 -12.81 3.27 2.22
CA ARG A 161 -13.01 3.94 3.51
C ARG A 161 -13.82 5.21 3.37
N SER A 162 -13.49 6.07 2.43
CA SER A 162 -14.16 7.35 2.22
C SER A 162 -15.56 7.22 1.62
N SER A 163 -15.84 6.10 0.93
CA SER A 163 -17.16 5.83 0.36
C SER A 163 -18.15 5.16 1.32
N GLY A 164 -17.86 5.12 2.63
CA GLY A 164 -18.78 4.61 3.63
C GLY A 164 -18.62 3.12 3.95
N PHE A 165 -17.54 2.48 3.46
CA PHE A 165 -17.27 1.04 3.69
C PHE A 165 -15.97 0.78 4.48
N PRO A 166 -15.75 1.43 5.67
CA PRO A 166 -14.51 1.25 6.43
C PRO A 166 -14.29 -0.19 6.89
N ARG A 167 -15.35 -0.95 7.19
CA ARG A 167 -15.25 -2.37 7.54
C ARG A 167 -14.77 -3.22 6.37
N MET A 168 -15.22 -2.94 5.14
CA MET A 168 -14.74 -3.66 3.96
C MET A 168 -13.27 -3.38 3.69
N ALA A 169 -12.84 -2.13 3.86
CA ALA A 169 -11.43 -1.77 3.76
C ALA A 169 -10.57 -2.49 4.81
N MET A 170 -11.06 -2.57 6.06
CA MET A 170 -10.43 -3.37 7.12
C MET A 170 -10.33 -4.85 6.75
N TYR A 171 -11.43 -5.47 6.29
CA TYR A 171 -11.41 -6.88 5.90
C TYR A 171 -10.46 -7.16 4.73
N ALA A 172 -10.36 -6.25 3.76
CA ALA A 172 -9.37 -6.37 2.69
C ALA A 172 -7.93 -6.33 3.22
N THR A 173 -7.65 -5.46 4.20
CA THR A 173 -6.33 -5.40 4.87
C THR A 173 -6.07 -6.66 5.69
N LEU A 174 -7.03 -7.10 6.52
CA LEU A 174 -6.89 -8.31 7.32
C LEU A 174 -6.71 -9.56 6.44
N ALA A 175 -7.45 -9.67 5.34
CA ALA A 175 -7.30 -10.78 4.40
C ALA A 175 -5.88 -10.80 3.82
N SER A 176 -5.34 -9.62 3.40
CA SER A 176 -3.97 -9.53 2.92
C SER A 176 -2.96 -10.01 3.96
N VAL A 177 -3.11 -9.57 5.23
CA VAL A 177 -2.23 -9.94 6.34
C VAL A 177 -2.30 -11.44 6.62
N VAL A 178 -3.50 -12.00 6.77
CA VAL A 178 -3.70 -13.43 7.09
C VAL A 178 -3.16 -14.32 5.97
N ILE A 179 -3.48 -14.00 4.72
CA ILE A 179 -2.99 -14.76 3.56
C ILE A 179 -1.47 -14.69 3.48
N ASN A 180 -0.88 -13.52 3.68
CA ASN A 180 0.57 -13.37 3.67
C ASN A 180 1.23 -14.17 4.80
N CYS A 181 0.72 -14.10 6.04
CA CYS A 181 1.24 -14.88 7.16
C CYS A 181 1.14 -16.40 6.94
N ALA A 182 0.15 -16.86 6.15
CA ALA A 182 0.03 -18.26 5.79
C ALA A 182 0.99 -18.66 4.64
N LEU A 183 1.16 -17.79 3.64
CA LEU A 183 2.02 -18.04 2.48
C LEU A 183 3.51 -17.91 2.79
N ASN A 184 3.89 -17.04 3.72
CA ASN A 184 5.29 -16.83 4.10
C ASN A 184 6.00 -18.13 4.52
N PRO A 185 5.52 -18.86 5.55
CA PRO A 185 6.16 -20.09 5.95
C PRO A 185 6.12 -21.16 4.84
N LEU A 186 5.06 -21.21 4.05
CA LEU A 186 4.95 -22.14 2.94
C LEU A 186 6.03 -21.89 1.87
N PHE A 187 6.26 -20.63 1.50
CA PHE A 187 7.22 -20.29 0.45
C PHE A 187 8.66 -20.26 0.95
N ILE A 188 8.89 -19.83 2.20
CA ILE A 188 10.23 -19.77 2.77
C ILE A 188 10.72 -21.15 3.14
N PHE A 189 9.94 -21.91 3.93
CA PHE A 189 10.35 -23.21 4.46
C PHE A 189 9.88 -24.38 3.59
N GLY A 190 8.63 -24.35 3.10
CA GLY A 190 8.07 -25.46 2.30
C GLY A 190 8.71 -25.56 0.93
N PHE A 191 8.82 -24.46 0.21
CA PHE A 191 9.42 -24.45 -1.15
C PHE A 191 10.90 -24.03 -1.16
N GLY A 192 11.45 -23.59 -0.04
CA GLY A 192 12.85 -23.19 0.05
C GLY A 192 13.20 -21.92 -0.76
N TRP A 193 12.23 -21.06 -1.07
CA TRP A 193 12.47 -19.87 -1.89
C TRP A 193 13.16 -18.72 -1.13
N GLY A 194 13.38 -18.88 0.18
CA GLY A 194 14.04 -17.88 1.00
C GLY A 194 13.36 -16.51 0.93
N ILE A 195 14.14 -15.44 0.83
CA ILE A 195 13.62 -14.06 0.82
C ILE A 195 12.71 -13.77 -0.39
N LYS A 196 12.90 -14.43 -1.52
CA LYS A 196 12.00 -14.34 -2.68
C LYS A 196 10.62 -14.87 -2.35
N GLY A 197 10.52 -15.89 -1.50
CA GLY A 197 9.26 -16.46 -1.04
C GLY A 197 8.42 -15.44 -0.29
N SER A 198 9.03 -14.68 0.62
CA SER A 198 8.34 -13.59 1.33
C SER A 198 7.84 -12.50 0.37
N ALA A 199 8.65 -12.09 -0.60
CA ALA A 199 8.23 -11.10 -1.59
C ALA A 199 7.02 -11.58 -2.42
N TRP A 200 7.02 -12.84 -2.86
CA TRP A 200 5.89 -13.44 -3.57
C TRP A 200 4.65 -13.58 -2.68
N ALA A 201 4.80 -13.96 -1.41
CA ALA A 201 3.70 -14.00 -0.45
C ALA A 201 3.02 -12.64 -0.31
N THR A 202 3.81 -11.57 -0.27
CA THR A 202 3.33 -10.18 -0.24
C THR A 202 2.54 -9.82 -1.49
N VAL A 203 3.07 -10.05 -2.67
CA VAL A 203 2.39 -9.71 -3.93
C VAL A 203 1.10 -10.51 -4.10
N ILE A 204 1.13 -11.82 -3.86
CA ILE A 204 -0.04 -12.69 -4.02
C ILE A 204 -1.15 -12.30 -3.03
N SER A 205 -0.82 -12.04 -1.76
CA SER A 205 -1.81 -11.61 -0.77
C SER A 205 -2.50 -10.30 -1.15
N GLN A 206 -1.74 -9.36 -1.73
CA GLN A 206 -2.27 -8.10 -2.24
C GLN A 206 -3.14 -8.29 -3.49
N VAL A 207 -2.77 -9.19 -4.41
CA VAL A 207 -3.59 -9.54 -5.59
C VAL A 207 -4.95 -10.08 -5.16
N ILE A 208 -4.99 -11.01 -4.20
CA ILE A 208 -6.23 -11.59 -3.69
C ILE A 208 -7.11 -10.51 -3.05
N SER A 209 -6.51 -9.65 -2.22
CA SER A 209 -7.22 -8.57 -1.54
C SER A 209 -7.72 -7.50 -2.52
N LEU A 210 -6.91 -7.14 -3.52
CA LEU A 210 -7.29 -6.25 -4.60
C LEU A 210 -8.46 -6.81 -5.41
N THR A 211 -8.45 -8.11 -5.70
CA THR A 211 -9.55 -8.79 -6.41
C THR A 211 -10.87 -8.62 -5.66
N GLY A 212 -10.86 -8.78 -4.33
CA GLY A 212 -12.03 -8.50 -3.49
C GLY A 212 -12.54 -7.06 -3.60
N GLN A 213 -11.63 -6.08 -3.63
CA GLN A 213 -11.98 -4.66 -3.79
C GLN A 213 -12.55 -4.38 -5.19
N LEU A 214 -11.94 -4.96 -6.24
CA LEU A 214 -12.43 -4.82 -7.62
C LEU A 214 -13.83 -5.44 -7.78
N ILE A 215 -14.08 -6.61 -7.21
CA ILE A 215 -15.42 -7.24 -7.19
C ILE A 215 -16.44 -6.33 -6.49
N HIS A 216 -16.06 -5.67 -5.38
CA HIS A 216 -16.95 -4.75 -4.68
C HIS A 216 -17.36 -3.58 -5.58
N PHE A 217 -16.40 -2.91 -6.23
CA PHE A 217 -16.67 -1.78 -7.13
C PHE A 217 -17.28 -2.20 -8.48
N SER A 218 -17.22 -3.47 -8.85
CA SER A 218 -17.86 -3.99 -10.07
C SER A 218 -19.37 -4.19 -9.90
N ARG A 219 -19.91 -4.14 -8.68
CA ARG A 219 -21.34 -4.35 -8.41
C ARG A 219 -22.16 -3.10 -8.76
N PRO A 220 -23.08 -3.15 -9.75
CA PRO A 220 -23.88 -1.98 -10.16
C PRO A 220 -24.80 -1.42 -9.06
N LYS A 221 -25.07 -2.23 -8.02
CA LYS A 221 -25.89 -1.83 -6.87
C LYS A 221 -25.17 -0.87 -5.91
N GLN A 222 -23.85 -0.71 -6.05
CA GLN A 222 -23.09 0.21 -5.23
C GLN A 222 -23.19 1.62 -5.78
N LEU A 223 -23.16 2.61 -4.87
CA LEU A 223 -23.22 4.03 -5.24
C LEU A 223 -22.01 4.43 -6.09
N LEU A 224 -20.82 3.94 -5.69
CA LEU A 224 -19.59 4.01 -6.47
C LEU A 224 -19.36 2.65 -7.12
N HIS A 225 -19.35 2.62 -8.43
CA HIS A 225 -19.08 1.42 -9.20
C HIS A 225 -18.45 1.74 -10.56
N PHE A 226 -17.80 0.75 -11.15
CA PHE A 226 -17.19 0.89 -12.46
C PHE A 226 -18.26 1.03 -13.54
N LYS A 227 -18.19 2.13 -14.31
CA LYS A 227 -19.07 2.44 -15.44
C LYS A 227 -18.24 2.70 -16.69
N ARG A 228 -18.82 2.51 -17.86
CA ARG A 228 -18.21 2.97 -19.11
C ARG A 228 -18.06 4.51 -19.07
N GLY A 229 -16.90 5.02 -19.48
CA GLY A 229 -16.62 6.47 -19.58
C GLY A 229 -16.02 7.15 -18.34
N ILE A 230 -15.89 6.46 -17.19
CA ILE A 230 -15.22 7.03 -15.99
C ILE A 230 -13.69 7.04 -16.09
N TYR A 231 -13.12 6.23 -16.97
CA TYR A 231 -11.67 6.04 -17.10
C TYR A 231 -10.96 7.17 -17.85
N ARG A 232 -11.71 8.14 -18.41
CA ARG A 232 -11.09 9.29 -19.07
C ARG A 232 -10.46 10.21 -18.01
N LEU A 233 -9.15 10.40 -18.09
CA LEU A 233 -8.42 11.33 -17.22
C LEU A 233 -8.95 12.75 -17.43
N ARG A 234 -9.35 13.40 -16.33
CA ARG A 234 -9.80 14.77 -16.30
C ARG A 234 -8.78 15.61 -15.53
N SER A 235 -8.23 16.62 -16.19
CA SER A 235 -7.18 17.48 -15.61
C SER A 235 -7.59 18.08 -14.27
N GLU A 236 -8.84 18.50 -14.11
CA GLU A 236 -9.36 19.05 -12.84
C GLU A 236 -9.35 18.00 -11.72
N ILE A 237 -9.78 16.75 -12.01
CA ILE A 237 -9.78 15.66 -11.03
C ILE A 237 -8.35 15.27 -10.68
N VAL A 238 -7.49 15.13 -11.68
CA VAL A 238 -6.07 14.78 -11.49
C VAL A 238 -5.37 15.84 -10.63
N LYS A 239 -5.54 17.12 -10.97
CA LYS A 239 -4.98 18.23 -10.17
C LYS A 239 -5.51 18.22 -8.74
N GLY A 240 -6.80 17.99 -8.55
CA GLY A 240 -7.43 17.88 -7.23
C GLY A 240 -6.84 16.73 -6.41
N ILE A 241 -6.71 15.53 -7.00
CA ILE A 241 -6.11 14.36 -6.36
C ILE A 241 -4.66 14.66 -5.95
N LEU A 242 -3.84 15.15 -6.88
CA LEU A 242 -2.42 15.39 -6.64
C LEU A 242 -2.21 16.51 -5.61
N SER A 243 -2.97 17.60 -5.69
CA SER A 243 -2.86 18.73 -4.75
C SER A 243 -3.16 18.29 -3.31
N ILE A 244 -4.24 17.54 -3.09
CA ILE A 244 -4.61 17.04 -1.75
C ILE A 244 -3.62 15.98 -1.27
N GLY A 245 -3.22 15.06 -2.16
CA GLY A 245 -2.32 13.97 -1.84
C GLY A 245 -0.86 14.38 -1.63
N LEU A 246 -0.47 15.61 -2.04
CA LEU A 246 0.90 16.09 -1.90
C LEU A 246 1.36 16.16 -0.44
N SER A 247 0.48 16.53 0.49
CA SER A 247 0.81 16.61 1.92
C SER A 247 1.24 15.26 2.51
N PRO A 248 0.44 14.18 2.44
CA PRO A 248 0.87 12.87 2.93
C PRO A 248 2.03 12.27 2.11
N PHE A 249 2.16 12.61 0.83
CA PHE A 249 3.31 12.23 0.03
C PHE A 249 4.61 12.82 0.60
N LEU A 250 4.65 14.12 0.89
CA LEU A 250 5.81 14.79 1.46
C LEU A 250 6.15 14.26 2.85
N MET A 251 5.16 13.96 3.69
CA MET A 251 5.38 13.31 4.99
C MET A 251 6.09 11.96 4.86
N ASN A 252 5.61 11.10 3.94
CA ASN A 252 6.26 9.80 3.69
C ASN A 252 7.66 9.96 3.08
N LEU A 253 7.86 10.96 2.23
CA LEU A 253 9.18 11.28 1.66
C LEU A 253 10.18 11.70 2.75
N CYS A 254 9.76 12.55 3.69
CA CYS A 254 10.59 12.93 4.85
C CYS A 254 10.94 11.70 5.70
N SER A 255 9.96 10.82 5.97
CA SER A 255 10.20 9.56 6.69
C SER A 255 11.20 8.67 5.96
N CYS A 256 11.11 8.59 4.64
CA CYS A 256 12.06 7.85 3.82
C CYS A 256 13.49 8.40 3.99
N LEU A 257 13.67 9.71 3.91
CA LEU A 257 14.98 10.35 4.10
C LEU A 257 15.56 10.07 5.49
N ILE A 258 14.74 10.11 6.54
CA ILE A 258 15.17 9.78 7.91
C ILE A 258 15.68 8.34 7.97
N VAL A 259 14.95 7.37 7.41
CA VAL A 259 15.38 5.96 7.42
C VAL A 259 16.69 5.77 6.65
N ILE A 260 16.87 6.46 5.52
CA ILE A 260 18.13 6.40 4.76
C ILE A 260 19.30 6.92 5.60
N LEU A 261 19.13 8.06 6.27
CA LEU A 261 20.18 8.63 7.13
C LEU A 261 20.52 7.69 8.30
N ILE A 262 19.51 7.10 8.93
CA ILE A 262 19.71 6.12 10.01
C ILE A 262 20.47 4.89 9.49
N ASN A 263 20.04 4.31 8.37
CA ASN A 263 20.70 3.13 7.79
C ASN A 263 22.16 3.40 7.44
N ARG A 264 22.47 4.58 6.89
CA ARG A 264 23.87 4.97 6.60
C ARG A 264 24.71 5.14 7.87
N GLY A 265 24.16 5.80 8.87
CA GLY A 265 24.82 5.94 10.18
C GLY A 265 25.06 4.59 10.87
N LEU A 266 24.08 3.69 10.85
CA LEU A 266 24.20 2.34 11.39
C LEU A 266 25.27 1.54 10.64
N LYS A 267 25.34 1.67 9.32
CA LYS A 267 26.38 1.01 8.50
C LYS A 267 27.79 1.48 8.88
N GLU A 268 27.99 2.78 9.03
CA GLU A 268 29.30 3.37 9.35
C GLU A 268 29.81 2.98 10.74
N HIS A 269 28.92 2.81 11.73
CA HIS A 269 29.27 2.60 13.14
C HIS A 269 29.08 1.15 13.63
N GLY A 270 28.20 0.37 12.99
CA GLY A 270 27.83 -0.97 13.44
C GLY A 270 27.84 -2.06 12.36
N GLY A 271 28.19 -1.69 11.12
CA GLY A 271 28.23 -2.63 9.98
C GLY A 271 26.87 -3.16 9.56
N ASP A 272 26.89 -4.22 8.72
CA ASP A 272 25.67 -4.78 8.09
C ASP A 272 24.66 -5.36 9.09
N MET A 273 25.15 -5.89 10.22
CA MET A 273 24.29 -6.49 11.24
C MET A 273 23.48 -5.44 12.02
N ALA A 274 24.03 -4.24 12.21
CA ALA A 274 23.33 -3.16 12.92
C ALA A 274 22.14 -2.61 12.13
N ILE A 275 22.15 -2.74 10.80
CA ILE A 275 21.01 -2.32 9.94
C ILE A 275 19.80 -3.26 10.13
N GLY A 276 20.04 -4.52 10.47
CA GLY A 276 19.00 -5.53 10.66
C GLY A 276 18.46 -5.63 12.09
N ALA A 277 19.10 -4.98 13.04
CA ALA A 277 18.71 -4.98 14.45
C ALA A 277 17.67 -3.89 14.78
#